data_761e501d7afb0fcc78b6e04d444da59c
#
_entry.id   761e501d7afb0fcc78b6e04d444da59c
#
_cell.length_a   1.000
_cell.length_b   1.000
_cell.length_c   1.000
_cell.angle_alpha   90.00
_cell.angle_beta   90.00
_cell.angle_gamma   90.00
#
_symmetry.space_group_name_H-M   'P 1'
#
loop_
_entity.id
_entity.type
_entity.pdbx_description
1 polymer ?
#
loop_
_entity_poly.entity_id
_entity_poly.type
_entity_poly.pdbx_seq_one_letter_code
_entity_poly.pdbx_strand_id
1 'polypeptide(L)'
;MSNQIFNLENKVVLITGATGIQGPEHVKAFKSVGAIVVATDIKDTEIILDVTSKDSIQTATKKIIEKYGQIDTLINNAGATGKYATDWEQIIKVNLTGTYNCSEIIGAMMKQGSIINVSSIYGLVGPDWSLYENANYDGKPMGVPAGYAASKGGVIALTKYFASLYAPKIRVNCVVPGGIFDNQPESFVKKYSTKTMLGRMANKNEVSGALLYLASDLSSYVTGANIVIDGGLTARV
;
A
#
# COMPACT_ATOMS: atom_id res chain seq x y z
N MET A 1 28.04 15.92 -4.66
CA MET A 1 27.38 14.80 -3.96
C MET A 1 25.99 15.32 -3.56
N SER A 2 24.93 14.84 -4.18
CA SER A 2 23.57 15.26 -3.82
C SER A 2 23.26 14.69 -2.43
N ASN A 3 23.09 15.57 -1.44
CA ASN A 3 22.53 15.23 -0.13
C ASN A 3 21.05 14.86 -0.31
N GLN A 4 20.76 13.73 -0.95
CA GLN A 4 19.40 13.21 -0.99
C GLN A 4 19.12 12.57 0.37
N ILE A 5 18.25 13.18 1.13
CA ILE A 5 17.80 12.72 2.46
C ILE A 5 17.26 11.28 2.37
N PHE A 6 16.60 10.93 1.27
CA PHE A 6 16.16 9.57 0.95
C PHE A 6 17.06 8.99 -0.14
N ASN A 7 18.26 8.54 0.20
CA ASN A 7 19.12 7.85 -0.75
C ASN A 7 18.77 6.36 -0.77
N LEU A 8 18.17 5.91 -1.88
CA LEU A 8 17.89 4.50 -2.15
C LEU A 8 18.66 4.00 -3.38
N GLU A 9 19.80 4.62 -3.69
CA GLU A 9 20.65 4.25 -4.81
C GLU A 9 21.03 2.75 -4.73
N ASN A 10 20.83 2.03 -5.83
CA ASN A 10 21.04 0.58 -5.96
C ASN A 10 20.16 -0.30 -5.05
N LYS A 11 19.20 0.24 -4.31
CA LYS A 11 18.23 -0.56 -3.57
C LYS A 11 17.17 -1.12 -4.50
N VAL A 12 16.91 -2.41 -4.39
CA VAL A 12 15.86 -3.11 -5.16
C VAL A 12 14.54 -3.02 -4.43
N VAL A 13 13.58 -2.31 -5.02
CA VAL A 13 12.25 -2.06 -4.45
C VAL A 13 11.19 -2.75 -5.28
N LEU A 14 10.57 -3.77 -4.72
CA LEU A 14 9.45 -4.50 -5.32
C LEU A 14 8.12 -3.87 -4.91
N ILE A 15 7.31 -3.47 -5.89
CA ILE A 15 5.99 -2.87 -5.68
C ILE A 15 4.93 -3.74 -6.33
N THR A 16 3.97 -4.25 -5.54
CA THR A 16 2.81 -4.98 -6.05
C THR A 16 1.66 -4.01 -6.38
N GLY A 17 0.83 -4.34 -7.37
CA GLY A 17 -0.26 -3.46 -7.80
C GLY A 17 0.25 -2.14 -8.39
N ALA A 18 1.36 -2.20 -9.11
CA ALA A 18 2.08 -1.02 -9.61
C ALA A 18 1.36 -0.29 -10.75
N THR A 19 0.36 -0.91 -11.39
CA THR A 19 -0.47 -0.26 -12.43
C THR A 19 -1.79 0.31 -11.88
N GLY A 20 -2.06 0.13 -10.58
CA GLY A 20 -3.25 0.65 -9.90
C GLY A 20 -3.20 2.15 -9.65
N ILE A 21 -4.21 2.67 -8.91
CA ILE A 21 -4.44 4.13 -8.73
C ILE A 21 -3.20 4.89 -8.21
N GLN A 22 -2.50 4.33 -7.23
CA GLN A 22 -1.33 4.97 -6.60
C GLN A 22 0.01 4.38 -7.10
N GLY A 23 -0.01 3.18 -7.68
CA GLY A 23 1.19 2.46 -8.09
C GLY A 23 2.15 3.26 -8.98
N PRO A 24 1.69 3.93 -10.06
CA PRO A 24 2.55 4.73 -10.92
C PRO A 24 3.27 5.86 -10.18
N GLU A 25 2.60 6.51 -9.22
CA GLU A 25 3.22 7.58 -8.41
C GLU A 25 4.27 7.02 -7.44
N HIS A 26 4.03 5.85 -6.86
CA HIS A 26 5.03 5.17 -6.03
C HIS A 26 6.26 4.79 -6.87
N VAL A 27 6.06 4.18 -8.05
CA VAL A 27 7.14 3.85 -8.99
C VAL A 27 7.97 5.08 -9.33
N LYS A 28 7.32 6.21 -9.68
CA LYS A 28 7.97 7.48 -10.00
C LYS A 28 8.79 8.01 -8.82
N ALA A 29 8.20 8.00 -7.62
CA ALA A 29 8.86 8.51 -6.42
C ALA A 29 10.13 7.70 -6.07
N PHE A 30 10.06 6.36 -6.11
CA PHE A 30 11.23 5.53 -5.82
C PHE A 30 12.32 5.64 -6.89
N LYS A 31 11.96 5.74 -8.17
CA LYS A 31 12.94 6.00 -9.23
C LYS A 31 13.64 7.35 -9.07
N SER A 32 12.94 8.38 -8.58
CA SER A 32 13.52 9.72 -8.41
C SER A 32 14.61 9.80 -7.32
N VAL A 33 14.67 8.81 -6.44
CA VAL A 33 15.69 8.70 -5.37
C VAL A 33 16.74 7.60 -5.64
N GLY A 34 16.84 7.13 -6.89
CA GLY A 34 17.88 6.21 -7.34
C GLY A 34 17.58 4.72 -7.11
N ALA A 35 16.38 4.35 -6.67
CA ALA A 35 16.03 2.95 -6.47
C ALA A 35 15.88 2.19 -7.79
N ILE A 36 16.26 0.91 -7.78
CA ILE A 36 15.92 -0.07 -8.82
C ILE A 36 14.50 -0.54 -8.53
N VAL A 37 13.52 -0.01 -9.27
CA VAL A 37 12.11 -0.32 -9.02
C VAL A 37 11.64 -1.48 -9.88
N VAL A 38 11.21 -2.55 -9.23
CA VAL A 38 10.54 -3.69 -9.85
C VAL A 38 9.03 -3.52 -9.66
N ALA A 39 8.40 -2.96 -10.68
CA ALA A 39 6.96 -2.80 -10.75
C ALA A 39 6.30 -4.13 -11.14
N THR A 40 5.36 -4.63 -10.33
CA THR A 40 4.64 -5.87 -10.61
C THR A 40 3.13 -5.69 -10.48
N ASP A 41 2.40 -6.38 -11.34
CA ASP A 41 0.93 -6.45 -11.32
C ASP A 41 0.48 -7.75 -12.01
N ILE A 42 -0.83 -7.99 -12.06
CA ILE A 42 -1.42 -9.12 -12.78
C ILE A 42 -1.34 -8.97 -14.30
N LYS A 43 -1.04 -7.75 -14.79
CA LYS A 43 -0.88 -7.42 -16.22
C LYS A 43 -0.06 -6.13 -16.38
N ASP A 44 0.29 -5.81 -17.61
CA ASP A 44 0.91 -4.53 -18.02
C ASP A 44 2.22 -4.19 -17.29
N THR A 45 2.97 -5.23 -16.85
CA THR A 45 4.29 -5.10 -16.22
C THR A 45 5.27 -6.13 -16.80
N GLU A 46 6.59 -5.85 -16.71
CA GLU A 46 7.63 -6.78 -17.17
C GLU A 46 7.58 -8.11 -16.40
N ILE A 47 7.36 -8.04 -15.09
CA ILE A 47 7.23 -9.21 -14.22
C ILE A 47 5.80 -9.27 -13.70
N ILE A 48 5.07 -10.28 -14.16
CA ILE A 48 3.71 -10.55 -13.70
C ILE A 48 3.76 -11.17 -12.31
N LEU A 49 2.94 -10.63 -11.39
CA LEU A 49 2.78 -11.14 -10.03
C LEU A 49 1.32 -11.02 -9.60
N ASP A 50 0.66 -12.16 -9.45
CA ASP A 50 -0.65 -12.28 -8.85
C ASP A 50 -0.49 -12.58 -7.35
N VAL A 51 -0.85 -11.62 -6.50
CA VAL A 51 -0.74 -11.74 -5.03
C VAL A 51 -1.65 -12.85 -4.46
N THR A 52 -2.63 -13.31 -5.23
CA THR A 52 -3.54 -14.38 -4.82
C THR A 52 -3.00 -15.79 -5.12
N SER A 53 -1.88 -15.88 -5.86
CA SER A 53 -1.24 -17.13 -6.27
C SER A 53 0.16 -17.26 -5.67
N LYS A 54 0.35 -18.21 -4.77
CA LYS A 54 1.67 -18.49 -4.16
C LYS A 54 2.73 -18.84 -5.22
N ASP A 55 2.35 -19.60 -6.24
CA ASP A 55 3.26 -19.99 -7.35
C ASP A 55 3.69 -18.77 -8.17
N SER A 56 2.76 -17.84 -8.44
CA SER A 56 3.08 -16.59 -9.12
C SER A 56 4.07 -15.74 -8.32
N ILE A 57 3.84 -15.60 -7.01
CA ILE A 57 4.73 -14.86 -6.11
C ILE A 57 6.13 -15.49 -6.09
N GLN A 58 6.22 -16.82 -5.90
CA GLN A 58 7.50 -17.54 -5.87
C GLN A 58 8.27 -17.38 -7.18
N THR A 59 7.58 -17.55 -8.31
CA THR A 59 8.20 -17.44 -9.65
C THR A 59 8.71 -16.02 -9.88
N ALA A 60 7.90 -15.00 -9.59
CA ALA A 60 8.30 -13.60 -9.73
C ALA A 60 9.49 -13.27 -8.81
N THR A 61 9.45 -13.71 -7.54
CA THR A 61 10.51 -13.45 -6.57
C THR A 61 11.84 -14.06 -7.01
N LYS A 62 11.83 -15.30 -7.50
CA LYS A 62 13.05 -15.96 -8.02
C LYS A 62 13.64 -15.18 -9.19
N LYS A 63 12.83 -14.80 -10.19
CA LYS A 63 13.26 -13.99 -11.33
C LYS A 63 13.90 -12.66 -10.90
N ILE A 64 13.32 -12.00 -9.88
CA ILE A 64 13.85 -10.74 -9.36
C ILE A 64 15.21 -10.96 -8.70
N ILE A 65 15.33 -11.99 -7.85
CA ILE A 65 16.60 -12.30 -7.17
C ILE A 65 17.67 -12.75 -8.17
N GLU A 66 17.32 -13.53 -9.18
CA GLU A 66 18.25 -13.92 -10.27
C GLU A 66 18.75 -12.70 -11.04
N LYS A 67 17.88 -11.72 -11.33
CA LYS A 67 18.23 -10.52 -12.12
C LYS A 67 18.98 -9.47 -11.31
N TYR A 68 18.60 -9.25 -10.03
CA TYR A 68 19.07 -8.12 -9.22
C TYR A 68 19.84 -8.54 -7.97
N GLY A 69 19.91 -9.83 -7.65
CA GLY A 69 20.65 -10.39 -6.51
C GLY A 69 19.91 -10.35 -5.17
N GLN A 70 18.97 -9.43 -4.99
CA GLN A 70 18.25 -9.23 -3.72
C GLN A 70 16.94 -8.46 -3.90
N ILE A 71 16.15 -8.38 -2.82
CA ILE A 71 15.04 -7.43 -2.63
C ILE A 71 15.31 -6.72 -1.32
N ASP A 72 15.46 -5.38 -1.35
CA ASP A 72 15.70 -4.54 -0.16
C ASP A 72 14.38 -4.02 0.43
N THR A 73 13.38 -3.78 -0.41
CA THR A 73 12.07 -3.29 0.04
C THR A 73 10.95 -3.99 -0.70
N LEU A 74 9.96 -4.47 0.04
CA LEU A 74 8.67 -4.92 -0.48
C LEU A 74 7.58 -3.92 -0.13
N ILE A 75 6.83 -3.44 -1.13
CA ILE A 75 5.64 -2.62 -0.93
C ILE A 75 4.40 -3.42 -1.34
N ASN A 76 3.62 -3.84 -0.35
CA ASN A 76 2.35 -4.51 -0.54
C ASN A 76 1.27 -3.46 -0.83
N ASN A 77 1.23 -2.99 -2.08
CA ASN A 77 0.28 -1.97 -2.53
C ASN A 77 -0.91 -2.56 -3.31
N ALA A 78 -0.81 -3.79 -3.82
CA ALA A 78 -1.92 -4.45 -4.51
C ALA A 78 -3.18 -4.47 -3.63
N GLY A 79 -4.31 -4.07 -4.21
CA GLY A 79 -5.55 -4.01 -3.46
C GLY A 79 -6.78 -3.87 -4.37
N ALA A 80 -7.86 -4.55 -3.98
CA ALA A 80 -9.18 -4.39 -4.55
C ALA A 80 -10.02 -3.46 -3.68
N THR A 81 -10.74 -2.54 -4.33
CA THR A 81 -11.67 -1.60 -3.68
C THR A 81 -13.08 -1.84 -4.19
N GLY A 82 -14.08 -1.21 -3.56
CA GLY A 82 -15.47 -1.28 -4.00
C GLY A 82 -15.72 -0.87 -5.45
N LYS A 83 -14.77 -0.19 -6.09
CA LYS A 83 -14.80 0.11 -7.53
C LYS A 83 -14.53 -1.14 -8.39
N TYR A 84 -13.65 -2.03 -7.92
CA TYR A 84 -13.17 -3.18 -8.70
C TYR A 84 -13.68 -4.52 -8.18
N ALA A 85 -14.04 -4.60 -6.91
CA ALA A 85 -14.56 -5.80 -6.28
C ALA A 85 -15.56 -5.43 -5.18
N THR A 86 -16.72 -6.03 -5.22
CA THR A 86 -17.76 -5.91 -4.17
C THR A 86 -17.94 -7.22 -3.42
N ASP A 87 -17.40 -8.31 -3.96
CA ASP A 87 -17.45 -9.63 -3.36
C ASP A 87 -16.48 -9.75 -2.18
N TRP A 88 -16.99 -10.25 -1.07
CA TRP A 88 -16.24 -10.42 0.18
C TRP A 88 -14.99 -11.29 0.00
N GLU A 89 -15.17 -12.48 -0.58
CA GLU A 89 -14.09 -13.45 -0.76
C GLU A 89 -12.97 -12.89 -1.62
N GLN A 90 -13.31 -12.21 -2.72
CA GLN A 90 -12.33 -11.59 -3.61
C GLN A 90 -11.56 -10.48 -2.91
N ILE A 91 -12.24 -9.60 -2.16
CA ILE A 91 -11.59 -8.52 -1.44
C ILE A 91 -10.63 -9.06 -0.38
N ILE A 92 -11.07 -10.03 0.42
CA ILE A 92 -10.21 -10.67 1.43
C ILE A 92 -9.04 -11.39 0.76
N LYS A 93 -9.28 -12.11 -0.32
CA LYS A 93 -8.26 -12.85 -1.07
C LYS A 93 -7.15 -11.93 -1.60
N VAL A 94 -7.52 -10.78 -2.17
CA VAL A 94 -6.53 -9.83 -2.71
C VAL A 94 -5.86 -9.03 -1.60
N ASN A 95 -6.65 -8.35 -0.75
CA ASN A 95 -6.13 -7.34 0.17
C ASN A 95 -5.41 -7.97 1.38
N LEU A 96 -5.99 -9.01 1.96
CA LEU A 96 -5.48 -9.60 3.19
C LEU A 96 -4.62 -10.84 2.91
N THR A 97 -5.17 -11.83 2.21
CA THR A 97 -4.44 -13.06 1.91
C THR A 97 -3.26 -12.77 0.96
N GLY A 98 -3.44 -11.87 -0.02
CA GLY A 98 -2.37 -11.44 -0.91
C GLY A 98 -1.23 -10.74 -0.18
N THR A 99 -1.54 -9.82 0.74
CA THR A 99 -0.54 -9.17 1.59
C THR A 99 0.20 -10.19 2.48
N TYR A 100 -0.54 -11.14 3.07
CA TYR A 100 0.04 -12.23 3.84
C TYR A 100 1.00 -13.08 2.98
N ASN A 101 0.55 -13.57 1.83
CA ASN A 101 1.35 -14.42 0.94
C ASN A 101 2.64 -13.73 0.48
N CYS A 102 2.54 -12.46 0.05
CA CYS A 102 3.71 -11.69 -0.37
C CYS A 102 4.68 -11.47 0.80
N SER A 103 4.18 -11.09 1.98
CA SER A 103 5.02 -10.88 3.17
C SER A 103 5.68 -12.18 3.62
N GLU A 104 4.96 -13.31 3.58
CA GLU A 104 5.49 -14.64 3.96
C GLU A 104 6.56 -15.10 2.96
N ILE A 105 6.22 -15.15 1.66
CA ILE A 105 7.09 -15.77 0.65
C ILE A 105 8.29 -14.87 0.33
N ILE A 106 8.06 -13.58 0.08
CA ILE A 106 9.12 -12.65 -0.29
C ILE A 106 9.97 -12.32 0.93
N GLY A 107 9.33 -12.08 2.10
CA GLY A 107 10.04 -11.81 3.35
C GLY A 107 10.99 -12.92 3.76
N ALA A 108 10.60 -14.20 3.57
CA ALA A 108 11.47 -15.35 3.83
C ALA A 108 12.70 -15.40 2.90
N MET A 109 12.63 -14.78 1.72
CA MET A 109 13.73 -14.73 0.74
C MET A 109 14.57 -13.44 0.86
N MET A 110 14.11 -12.44 1.61
CA MET A 110 14.86 -11.20 1.90
C MET A 110 15.91 -11.49 2.97
N LYS A 111 17.13 -10.99 2.78
CA LYS A 111 18.22 -11.10 3.78
C LYS A 111 18.07 -10.06 4.90
N GLN A 112 17.70 -8.84 4.52
CA GLN A 112 17.45 -7.69 5.37
C GLN A 112 16.64 -6.65 4.60
N GLY A 113 16.04 -5.67 5.27
CA GLY A 113 15.38 -4.56 4.58
C GLY A 113 14.07 -4.11 5.22
N SER A 114 13.10 -3.74 4.39
CA SER A 114 11.81 -3.19 4.83
C SER A 114 10.64 -3.79 4.06
N ILE A 115 9.59 -4.19 4.78
CA ILE A 115 8.29 -4.53 4.20
C ILE A 115 7.32 -3.41 4.60
N ILE A 116 6.60 -2.87 3.63
CA ILE A 116 5.67 -1.77 3.84
C ILE A 116 4.30 -2.19 3.30
N ASN A 117 3.34 -2.30 4.20
CA ASN A 117 1.97 -2.66 3.86
C ASN A 117 1.12 -1.40 3.63
N VAL A 118 0.24 -1.42 2.65
CA VAL A 118 -0.72 -0.33 2.39
C VAL A 118 -2.10 -0.73 2.91
N SER A 119 -2.49 -0.16 4.06
CA SER A 119 -3.82 -0.31 4.65
C SER A 119 -4.77 0.82 4.18
N SER A 120 -5.64 1.28 5.05
CA SER A 120 -6.59 2.38 4.87
C SER A 120 -7.08 2.88 6.23
N ILE A 121 -7.57 4.11 6.30
CA ILE A 121 -8.30 4.59 7.48
C ILE A 121 -9.46 3.67 7.87
N TYR A 122 -10.08 2.96 6.92
CA TYR A 122 -11.14 1.98 7.21
C TYR A 122 -10.64 0.70 7.89
N GLY A 123 -9.34 0.56 8.07
CA GLY A 123 -8.76 -0.41 9.01
C GLY A 123 -8.66 0.09 10.45
N LEU A 124 -8.86 1.40 10.68
CA LEU A 124 -8.81 2.06 12.00
C LEU A 124 -10.18 2.51 12.49
N VAL A 125 -10.99 3.05 11.59
CA VAL A 125 -12.31 3.63 11.91
C VAL A 125 -13.39 3.11 10.98
N GLY A 126 -14.65 3.12 11.45
CA GLY A 126 -15.80 2.81 10.61
C GLY A 126 -16.09 3.90 9.57
N PRO A 127 -16.74 3.55 8.45
CA PRO A 127 -17.17 4.53 7.46
C PRO A 127 -18.21 5.51 8.02
N ASP A 128 -18.05 6.79 7.72
CA ASP A 128 -19.13 7.77 7.86
C ASP A 128 -20.06 7.66 6.63
N TRP A 129 -21.20 7.01 6.82
CA TRP A 129 -22.13 6.73 5.73
C TRP A 129 -22.74 7.99 5.12
N SER A 130 -22.76 9.10 5.84
CA SER A 130 -23.26 10.39 5.32
C SER A 130 -22.47 10.89 4.11
N LEU A 131 -21.19 10.47 3.99
CA LEU A 131 -20.33 10.79 2.84
C LEU A 131 -20.84 10.15 1.55
N TYR A 132 -21.46 8.97 1.65
CA TYR A 132 -21.85 8.12 0.52
C TYR A 132 -23.30 8.34 0.09
N GLU A 133 -24.10 9.07 0.87
CA GLU A 133 -25.49 9.37 0.52
C GLU A 133 -25.59 10.13 -0.80
N ASN A 134 -26.36 9.55 -1.74
CA ASN A 134 -26.58 10.08 -3.10
C ASN A 134 -25.29 10.23 -3.93
N ALA A 135 -24.18 9.59 -3.54
CA ALA A 135 -22.95 9.57 -4.30
C ALA A 135 -22.93 8.36 -5.26
N ASN A 136 -22.82 8.64 -6.56
CA ASN A 136 -22.66 7.61 -7.58
C ASN A 136 -21.33 7.83 -8.30
N TYR A 137 -20.62 6.74 -8.53
CA TYR A 137 -19.35 6.73 -9.24
C TYR A 137 -19.40 5.67 -10.35
N ASP A 138 -19.14 6.08 -11.59
CA ASP A 138 -19.30 5.23 -12.79
C ASP A 138 -20.69 4.52 -12.85
N GLY A 139 -21.75 5.27 -12.50
CA GLY A 139 -23.13 4.76 -12.54
C GLY A 139 -23.53 3.79 -11.43
N LYS A 140 -22.67 3.59 -10.43
CA LYS A 140 -22.95 2.71 -9.28
C LYS A 140 -22.94 3.52 -7.97
N PRO A 141 -23.81 3.17 -6.99
CA PRO A 141 -23.75 3.78 -5.67
C PRO A 141 -22.37 3.60 -5.05
N MET A 142 -21.80 4.68 -4.51
CA MET A 142 -20.56 4.61 -3.74
C MET A 142 -20.78 3.99 -2.37
N GLY A 143 -19.76 3.32 -1.86
CA GLY A 143 -19.78 2.74 -0.52
C GLY A 143 -18.45 2.09 -0.18
N VAL A 144 -18.39 1.53 1.02
CA VAL A 144 -17.26 0.76 1.53
C VAL A 144 -17.72 -0.67 1.79
N PRO A 145 -17.29 -1.65 1.00
CA PRO A 145 -17.62 -3.05 1.29
C PRO A 145 -17.08 -3.48 2.65
N ALA A 146 -17.83 -4.25 3.43
CA ALA A 146 -17.40 -4.74 4.73
C ALA A 146 -16.06 -5.51 4.65
N GLY A 147 -15.88 -6.30 3.58
CA GLY A 147 -14.64 -7.02 3.30
C GLY A 147 -13.43 -6.10 3.14
N TYR A 148 -13.65 -4.87 2.62
CA TYR A 148 -12.56 -3.89 2.52
C TYR A 148 -12.10 -3.43 3.91
N ALA A 149 -13.01 -2.99 4.77
CA ALA A 149 -12.68 -2.57 6.13
C ALA A 149 -12.02 -3.71 6.93
N ALA A 150 -12.60 -4.91 6.89
CA ALA A 150 -12.07 -6.10 7.55
C ALA A 150 -10.65 -6.43 7.03
N SER A 151 -10.44 -6.42 5.71
CA SER A 151 -9.14 -6.70 5.11
C SER A 151 -8.07 -5.68 5.55
N LYS A 152 -8.43 -4.39 5.57
CA LYS A 152 -7.49 -3.32 5.94
C LYS A 152 -7.16 -3.31 7.44
N GLY A 153 -8.09 -3.68 8.31
CA GLY A 153 -7.83 -3.96 9.73
C GLY A 153 -6.91 -5.19 9.90
N GLY A 154 -7.16 -6.24 9.14
CA GLY A 154 -6.31 -7.43 9.10
C GLY A 154 -4.87 -7.13 8.65
N VAL A 155 -4.67 -6.24 7.67
CA VAL A 155 -3.32 -5.78 7.22
C VAL A 155 -2.56 -5.09 8.35
N ILE A 156 -3.23 -4.27 9.17
CA ILE A 156 -2.63 -3.64 10.35
C ILE A 156 -2.18 -4.71 11.37
N ALA A 157 -2.99 -5.73 11.60
CA ALA A 157 -2.63 -6.83 12.49
C ALA A 157 -1.46 -7.67 11.94
N LEU A 158 -1.47 -8.01 10.63
CA LEU A 158 -0.37 -8.71 9.95
C LEU A 158 0.95 -7.93 10.01
N THR A 159 0.90 -6.60 9.94
CA THR A 159 2.09 -5.75 10.07
C THR A 159 2.81 -5.99 11.40
N LYS A 160 2.08 -6.05 12.51
CA LYS A 160 2.65 -6.32 13.83
C LYS A 160 3.18 -7.74 13.93
N TYR A 161 2.45 -8.72 13.38
CA TYR A 161 2.87 -10.11 13.34
C TYR A 161 4.20 -10.28 12.62
N PHE A 162 4.32 -9.77 11.38
CA PHE A 162 5.55 -9.89 10.60
C PHE A 162 6.68 -9.02 11.14
N ALA A 163 6.40 -7.88 11.76
CA ALA A 163 7.41 -7.08 12.45
C ALA A 163 8.09 -7.88 13.57
N SER A 164 7.31 -8.61 14.34
CA SER A 164 7.85 -9.50 15.40
C SER A 164 8.60 -10.69 14.81
N LEU A 165 8.08 -11.31 13.75
CA LEU A 165 8.65 -12.52 13.14
C LEU A 165 10.01 -12.24 12.48
N TYR A 166 10.15 -11.10 11.79
CA TYR A 166 11.32 -10.82 10.97
C TYR A 166 12.40 -9.97 11.63
N ALA A 167 12.11 -9.41 12.83
CA ALA A 167 13.09 -8.67 13.58
C ALA A 167 14.31 -9.56 13.96
N PRO A 168 15.54 -9.00 14.01
CA PRO A 168 15.90 -7.61 13.72
C PRO A 168 16.24 -7.35 12.26
N LYS A 169 16.15 -8.34 11.38
CA LYS A 169 16.67 -8.27 10.00
C LYS A 169 15.80 -7.42 9.07
N ILE A 170 14.47 -7.54 9.19
CA ILE A 170 13.52 -6.85 8.33
C ILE A 170 12.56 -6.05 9.20
N ARG A 171 12.44 -4.76 8.91
CA ARG A 171 11.43 -3.91 9.52
C ARG A 171 10.11 -4.08 8.75
N VAL A 172 8.99 -4.16 9.44
CA VAL A 172 7.68 -4.26 8.81
C VAL A 172 6.77 -3.18 9.36
N ASN A 173 6.29 -2.30 8.49
CA ASN A 173 5.46 -1.15 8.86
C ASN A 173 4.24 -1.04 7.93
N CYS A 174 3.31 -0.19 8.30
CA CYS A 174 2.09 0.04 7.55
C CYS A 174 1.91 1.55 7.28
N VAL A 175 1.50 1.90 6.07
CA VAL A 175 0.92 3.21 5.78
C VAL A 175 -0.60 3.08 5.75
N VAL A 176 -1.29 4.10 6.28
CA VAL A 176 -2.75 4.12 6.44
C VAL A 176 -3.30 5.37 5.76
N PRO A 177 -3.51 5.32 4.42
CA PRO A 177 -4.04 6.45 3.69
C PRO A 177 -5.51 6.73 3.99
N GLY A 178 -5.88 8.01 3.92
CA GLY A 178 -7.25 8.47 3.78
C GLY A 178 -7.74 8.37 2.34
N GLY A 179 -8.78 9.14 2.01
CA GLY A 179 -9.34 9.18 0.66
C GLY A 179 -8.39 9.85 -0.33
N ILE A 180 -8.03 9.09 -1.38
CA ILE A 180 -7.23 9.56 -2.50
C ILE A 180 -8.18 10.05 -3.60
N PHE A 181 -7.93 11.25 -4.12
CA PHE A 181 -8.72 11.79 -5.23
C PHE A 181 -8.44 11.01 -6.52
N ASP A 182 -9.49 10.47 -7.10
CA ASP A 182 -9.49 9.73 -8.37
C ASP A 182 -10.78 9.99 -9.16
N ASN A 183 -11.09 11.28 -9.37
CA ASN A 183 -12.28 11.73 -10.10
C ASN A 183 -13.63 11.28 -9.48
N GLN A 184 -13.70 11.16 -8.15
CA GLN A 184 -14.96 10.93 -7.46
C GLN A 184 -15.92 12.12 -7.69
N PRO A 185 -17.26 11.89 -7.59
CA PRO A 185 -18.26 12.94 -7.76
C PRO A 185 -18.02 14.13 -6.84
N GLU A 186 -18.25 15.34 -7.35
CA GLU A 186 -18.01 16.59 -6.61
C GLU A 186 -18.75 16.61 -5.25
N SER A 187 -19.97 16.07 -5.21
CA SER A 187 -20.76 15.94 -3.97
C SER A 187 -20.05 15.14 -2.89
N PHE A 188 -19.41 14.03 -3.27
CA PHE A 188 -18.61 13.22 -2.36
C PHE A 188 -17.33 13.96 -1.94
N VAL A 189 -16.59 14.52 -2.92
CA VAL A 189 -15.35 15.25 -2.65
C VAL A 189 -15.58 16.39 -1.68
N LYS A 190 -16.66 17.17 -1.88
CA LYS A 190 -17.02 18.28 -0.99
C LYS A 190 -17.31 17.80 0.43
N LYS A 191 -18.15 16.77 0.58
CA LYS A 191 -18.46 16.19 1.90
C LYS A 191 -17.20 15.64 2.58
N TYR A 192 -16.38 14.86 1.84
CA TYR A 192 -15.13 14.30 2.38
C TYR A 192 -14.16 15.39 2.85
N SER A 193 -13.99 16.45 2.06
CA SER A 193 -13.12 17.58 2.37
C SER A 193 -13.49 18.29 3.68
N THR A 194 -14.78 18.37 4.01
CA THR A 194 -15.20 18.96 5.29
C THR A 194 -14.84 18.11 6.52
N LYS A 195 -14.57 16.82 6.32
CA LYS A 195 -14.19 15.91 7.41
C LYS A 195 -12.68 15.91 7.67
N THR A 196 -11.87 16.30 6.70
CA THR A 196 -10.42 16.40 6.87
C THR A 196 -10.02 17.75 7.46
N MET A 197 -8.98 17.79 8.31
CA MET A 197 -8.43 19.05 8.83
C MET A 197 -7.74 19.87 7.73
N LEU A 198 -7.16 19.20 6.71
CA LEU A 198 -6.53 19.86 5.57
C LEU A 198 -7.53 20.31 4.50
N GLY A 199 -8.84 20.07 4.67
CA GLY A 199 -9.91 20.59 3.83
C GLY A 199 -9.97 20.00 2.41
N ARG A 200 -9.33 18.85 2.15
CA ARG A 200 -9.29 18.21 0.83
C ARG A 200 -9.01 16.71 0.92
N MET A 201 -9.29 16.00 -0.15
CA MET A 201 -8.75 14.65 -0.37
C MET A 201 -7.26 14.69 -0.69
N ALA A 202 -6.56 13.59 -0.49
CA ALA A 202 -5.15 13.49 -0.85
C ALA A 202 -4.96 13.32 -2.37
N ASN A 203 -3.86 13.85 -2.90
CA ASN A 203 -3.39 13.54 -4.23
C ASN A 203 -2.74 12.14 -4.27
N LYS A 204 -2.68 11.51 -5.45
CA LYS A 204 -2.16 10.14 -5.62
C LYS A 204 -0.71 9.95 -5.15
N ASN A 205 0.11 11.00 -5.21
CA ASN A 205 1.54 10.99 -4.85
C ASN A 205 1.80 11.25 -3.35
N GLU A 206 0.82 11.70 -2.57
CA GLU A 206 1.06 12.17 -1.19
C GLU A 206 1.34 11.03 -0.19
N VAL A 207 1.05 9.79 -0.55
CA VAL A 207 1.44 8.61 0.25
C VAL A 207 2.90 8.21 0.04
N SER A 208 3.47 8.55 -1.13
CA SER A 208 4.82 8.10 -1.51
C SER A 208 5.93 8.58 -0.58
N GLY A 209 5.78 9.78 0.02
CA GLY A 209 6.77 10.30 0.98
C GLY A 209 6.94 9.41 2.21
N ALA A 210 5.84 8.89 2.76
CA ALA A 210 5.89 7.96 3.89
C ALA A 210 6.48 6.59 3.48
N LEU A 211 6.20 6.12 2.26
CA LEU A 211 6.82 4.91 1.74
C LEU A 211 8.34 5.06 1.60
N LEU A 212 8.82 6.20 1.06
CA LEU A 212 10.25 6.51 0.96
C LEU A 212 10.91 6.56 2.35
N TYR A 213 10.27 7.20 3.33
CA TYR A 213 10.75 7.22 4.70
C TYR A 213 10.89 5.81 5.27
N LEU A 214 9.86 4.98 5.17
CA LEU A 214 9.87 3.62 5.70
C LEU A 214 10.82 2.66 4.96
N ALA A 215 11.12 2.93 3.69
CA ALA A 215 12.10 2.17 2.92
C ALA A 215 13.55 2.55 3.26
N SER A 216 13.77 3.78 3.73
CA SER A 216 15.12 4.33 3.98
C SER A 216 15.65 4.02 5.38
N ASP A 217 16.95 4.27 5.59
CA ASP A 217 17.61 4.14 6.88
C ASP A 217 17.15 5.18 7.92
N LEU A 218 16.46 6.26 7.48
CA LEU A 218 15.84 7.22 8.38
C LEU A 218 14.79 6.60 9.31
N SER A 219 14.26 5.44 8.94
CA SER A 219 13.31 4.66 9.73
C SER A 219 13.94 3.42 10.38
N SER A 220 15.26 3.39 10.57
CA SER A 220 16.00 2.22 11.07
C SER A 220 15.52 1.71 12.44
N TYR A 221 14.90 2.57 13.25
CA TYR A 221 14.32 2.21 14.56
C TYR A 221 12.79 2.15 14.54
N VAL A 222 12.17 2.05 13.35
CA VAL A 222 10.70 2.01 13.18
C VAL A 222 10.30 0.65 12.62
N THR A 223 9.61 -0.16 13.43
CA THR A 223 9.01 -1.44 13.03
C THR A 223 7.70 -1.66 13.79
N GLY A 224 6.70 -2.31 13.17
CA GLY A 224 5.37 -2.53 13.74
C GLY A 224 4.48 -1.28 13.77
N ALA A 225 4.91 -0.18 13.17
CA ALA A 225 4.21 1.11 13.21
C ALA A 225 3.14 1.23 12.12
N ASN A 226 2.14 2.06 12.41
CA ASN A 226 1.14 2.54 11.44
C ASN A 226 1.34 4.04 11.23
N ILE A 227 1.65 4.46 10.01
CA ILE A 227 1.75 5.87 9.64
C ILE A 227 0.46 6.29 8.94
N VAL A 228 -0.33 7.13 9.61
CA VAL A 228 -1.60 7.65 9.10
C VAL A 228 -1.34 8.85 8.19
N ILE A 229 -1.94 8.84 6.98
CA ILE A 229 -1.79 9.87 5.97
C ILE A 229 -3.20 10.20 5.44
N ASP A 230 -3.97 10.95 6.21
CA ASP A 230 -5.41 11.13 6.01
C ASP A 230 -5.90 12.59 6.09
N GLY A 231 -4.98 13.54 6.11
CA GLY A 231 -5.32 14.96 6.25
C GLY A 231 -5.96 15.32 7.60
N GLY A 232 -5.75 14.48 8.63
CA GLY A 232 -6.27 14.66 9.98
C GLY A 232 -7.70 14.15 10.16
N LEU A 233 -8.24 13.36 9.23
CA LEU A 233 -9.61 12.85 9.30
C LEU A 233 -9.83 12.01 10.56
N THR A 234 -8.93 11.07 10.86
CA THR A 234 -9.07 10.17 12.02
C THR A 234 -8.58 10.78 13.34
N ALA A 235 -7.90 11.92 13.31
CA ALA A 235 -7.44 12.65 14.49
C ALA A 235 -8.48 13.66 15.01
N ARG A 236 -9.58 13.85 14.28
CA ARG A 236 -10.66 14.75 14.67
C ARG A 236 -11.64 14.00 15.60
N VAL A 237 -11.92 14.59 16.77
CA VAL A 237 -12.92 14.12 17.75
C VAL A 237 -14.29 14.66 17.39
#